data_ed1ef57a4495c5298044b1f49225531c
#
_entry.id   ed1ef57a4495c5298044b1f49225531c
#
_cell.length_a   1.000
_cell.length_b   1.000
_cell.length_c   1.000
_cell.angle_alpha   90.00
_cell.angle_beta   90.00
_cell.angle_gamma   90.00
#
_symmetry.space_group_name_H-M   'P 1'
#
loop_
_entity.id
_entity.type
_entity.pdbx_description
1 polymer ?
#
loop_
_entity_poly.entity_id
_entity_poly.type
_entity_poly.pdbx_seq_one_letter_code
_entity_poly.pdbx_strand_id
1 'polypeptide(L)'
;KAAQQFKESNHENSDTYLLKCLYQLDEPSVFYDHLDSLIDKGEINATIGSLTLRAEIRYEIKRFNTFAGDPFEYVSKVDLTERCDFDKLFVKTVKSLLTDSSVPYKSQGHLNNAHQTAGNLFDKSSDSLHEIEKVIHSEIENYRVRFQASDEGFLTNWPTNYSPYGWLVNMKRGGYIAPPSS
;
A
#
# COMPACT_ATOMS: atom_id res chain seq x y z
N LYS A 1 -1.03 12.07 -24.53
CA LYS A 1 0.44 12.30 -24.54
C LYS A 1 1.17 11.32 -23.60
N ALA A 2 0.79 11.21 -22.31
CA ALA A 2 1.44 10.28 -21.37
C ALA A 2 1.31 8.82 -21.80
N ALA A 3 0.10 8.37 -22.17
CA ALA A 3 -0.12 7.00 -22.65
C ALA A 3 0.79 6.63 -23.84
N GLN A 4 0.97 7.55 -24.80
CA GLN A 4 1.87 7.34 -25.92
C GLN A 4 3.34 7.19 -25.48
N GLN A 5 3.78 7.99 -24.52
CA GLN A 5 5.14 7.91 -23.98
C GLN A 5 5.38 6.58 -23.26
N PHE A 6 4.41 6.09 -22.48
CA PHE A 6 4.53 4.79 -21.82
C PHE A 6 4.52 3.63 -22.82
N LYS A 7 3.70 3.70 -23.85
CA LYS A 7 3.67 2.69 -24.93
C LYS A 7 5.01 2.55 -25.67
N GLU A 8 5.76 3.63 -25.78
CA GLU A 8 7.07 3.69 -26.45
C GLU A 8 8.26 3.49 -25.50
N SER A 9 7.98 3.38 -24.20
CA SER A 9 9.00 3.27 -23.15
C SER A 9 9.42 1.81 -22.93
N ASN A 10 10.71 1.60 -22.73
CA ASN A 10 11.27 0.32 -22.27
C ASN A 10 11.45 0.26 -20.74
N HIS A 11 10.80 1.17 -19.98
CA HIS A 11 10.89 1.16 -18.53
C HIS A 11 10.10 -0.03 -17.96
N GLU A 12 10.63 -0.68 -16.93
CA GLU A 12 10.09 -1.90 -16.30
C GLU A 12 8.59 -1.81 -15.95
N ASN A 13 8.13 -0.63 -15.51
CA ASN A 13 6.73 -0.41 -15.11
C ASN A 13 5.89 0.32 -16.18
N SER A 14 6.40 0.47 -17.41
CA SER A 14 5.71 1.24 -18.45
C SER A 14 4.34 0.70 -18.80
N ASP A 15 4.20 -0.62 -18.88
CA ASP A 15 2.93 -1.31 -19.15
C ASP A 15 1.88 -1.05 -18.07
N THR A 16 2.27 -1.08 -16.80
CA THR A 16 1.38 -0.78 -15.67
C THR A 16 0.95 0.70 -15.67
N TYR A 17 1.87 1.62 -15.99
CA TYR A 17 1.53 3.04 -16.12
C TYR A 17 0.65 3.33 -17.34
N LEU A 18 0.86 2.62 -18.44
CA LEU A 18 -0.02 2.70 -19.60
C LEU A 18 -1.44 2.26 -19.24
N LEU A 19 -1.60 1.12 -18.54
CA LEU A 19 -2.89 0.63 -18.07
C LEU A 19 -3.62 1.67 -17.21
N LYS A 20 -2.90 2.33 -16.30
CA LYS A 20 -3.44 3.43 -15.48
C LYS A 20 -3.89 4.61 -16.34
N CYS A 21 -3.12 5.01 -17.35
CA CYS A 21 -3.49 6.08 -18.26
C CYS A 21 -4.75 5.73 -19.07
N LEU A 22 -4.86 4.50 -19.56
CA LEU A 22 -6.02 4.04 -20.32
C LEU A 22 -7.30 4.05 -19.48
N TYR A 23 -7.20 3.62 -18.21
CA TYR A 23 -8.31 3.72 -17.27
C TYR A 23 -8.76 5.16 -17.03
N GLN A 24 -7.81 6.12 -16.92
CA GLN A 24 -8.09 7.54 -16.73
C GLN A 24 -8.68 8.21 -17.97
N LEU A 25 -8.31 7.76 -19.16
CA LEU A 25 -8.85 8.26 -20.44
C LEU A 25 -10.27 7.77 -20.72
N ASP A 26 -10.79 6.84 -19.92
CA ASP A 26 -12.12 6.27 -20.07
C ASP A 26 -12.33 5.54 -21.42
N GLU A 27 -11.32 4.79 -21.82
CA GLU A 27 -11.31 4.01 -23.06
C GLU A 27 -11.39 2.50 -22.75
N PRO A 28 -12.57 1.95 -22.41
CA PRO A 28 -12.70 0.60 -21.88
C PRO A 28 -12.17 -0.49 -22.84
N SER A 29 -12.40 -0.37 -24.13
CA SER A 29 -11.92 -1.37 -25.11
C SER A 29 -10.41 -1.48 -25.07
N VAL A 30 -9.70 -0.36 -25.23
CA VAL A 30 -8.22 -0.33 -25.26
C VAL A 30 -7.64 -0.70 -23.90
N PHE A 31 -8.34 -0.32 -22.81
CA PHE A 31 -7.96 -0.71 -21.46
C PHE A 31 -7.99 -2.23 -21.29
N TYR A 32 -9.09 -2.89 -21.70
CA TYR A 32 -9.23 -4.34 -21.54
C TYR A 32 -8.30 -5.12 -22.46
N ASP A 33 -8.08 -4.68 -23.70
CA ASP A 33 -7.09 -5.28 -24.61
C ASP A 33 -5.69 -5.28 -24.00
N HIS A 34 -5.31 -4.17 -23.35
CA HIS A 34 -4.02 -4.07 -22.68
C HIS A 34 -3.97 -4.88 -21.39
N LEU A 35 -5.04 -4.86 -20.58
CA LEU A 35 -5.18 -5.68 -19.36
C LEU A 35 -5.04 -7.17 -19.69
N ASP A 36 -5.78 -7.65 -20.69
CA ASP A 36 -5.75 -9.06 -21.09
C ASP A 36 -4.33 -9.46 -21.53
N SER A 37 -3.61 -8.57 -22.25
CA SER A 37 -2.19 -8.78 -22.61
C SER A 37 -1.27 -8.90 -21.38
N LEU A 38 -1.52 -8.14 -20.30
CA LEU A 38 -0.74 -8.23 -19.06
C LEU A 38 -1.05 -9.52 -18.28
N ILE A 39 -2.32 -9.93 -18.26
CA ILE A 39 -2.74 -11.21 -17.67
C ILE A 39 -2.07 -12.38 -18.39
N ASP A 40 -2.07 -12.38 -19.74
CA ASP A 40 -1.45 -13.42 -20.57
C ASP A 40 0.08 -13.50 -20.38
N LYS A 41 0.73 -12.36 -20.07
CA LYS A 41 2.15 -12.32 -19.69
C LYS A 41 2.42 -12.82 -18.27
N GLY A 42 1.39 -13.08 -17.46
CA GLY A 42 1.52 -13.49 -16.08
C GLY A 42 1.91 -12.35 -15.14
N GLU A 43 1.62 -11.09 -15.50
CA GLU A 43 1.92 -9.93 -14.67
C GLU A 43 1.04 -9.92 -13.40
N ILE A 44 1.70 -9.87 -12.24
CA ILE A 44 1.05 -9.88 -10.92
C ILE A 44 1.56 -8.71 -10.10
N ASN A 45 0.76 -7.66 -9.99
CA ASN A 45 1.04 -6.55 -9.07
C ASN A 45 -0.23 -5.85 -8.58
N ALA A 46 -0.11 -5.14 -7.46
CA ALA A 46 -1.22 -4.48 -6.79
C ALA A 46 -1.93 -3.42 -7.65
N THR A 47 -1.20 -2.74 -8.57
CA THR A 47 -1.79 -1.73 -9.44
C THR A 47 -2.70 -2.37 -10.49
N ILE A 48 -2.25 -3.45 -11.14
CA ILE A 48 -3.07 -4.22 -12.08
C ILE A 48 -4.31 -4.75 -11.37
N GLY A 49 -4.14 -5.41 -10.21
CA GLY A 49 -5.26 -5.94 -9.43
C GLY A 49 -6.28 -4.86 -9.03
N SER A 50 -5.81 -3.72 -8.56
CA SER A 50 -6.68 -2.58 -8.20
C SER A 50 -7.43 -2.01 -9.42
N LEU A 51 -6.76 -1.85 -10.55
CA LEU A 51 -7.38 -1.33 -11.77
C LEU A 51 -8.39 -2.33 -12.36
N THR A 52 -8.12 -3.64 -12.27
CA THR A 52 -9.07 -4.69 -12.70
C THR A 52 -10.38 -4.58 -11.93
N LEU A 53 -10.34 -4.50 -10.59
CA LEU A 53 -11.54 -4.35 -9.76
C LEU A 53 -12.26 -3.02 -10.00
N ARG A 54 -11.52 -1.94 -10.11
CA ARG A 54 -12.11 -0.62 -10.38
C ARG A 54 -12.78 -0.56 -11.75
N ALA A 55 -12.19 -1.21 -12.76
CA ALA A 55 -12.76 -1.30 -14.09
C ALA A 55 -14.01 -2.20 -14.11
N GLU A 56 -14.02 -3.31 -13.37
CA GLU A 56 -15.21 -4.15 -13.18
C GLU A 56 -16.38 -3.33 -12.63
N ILE A 57 -16.12 -2.52 -11.57
CA ILE A 57 -17.16 -1.66 -10.98
C ILE A 57 -17.63 -0.56 -11.95
N ARG A 58 -16.68 0.04 -12.70
CA ARG A 58 -16.98 1.18 -13.56
C ARG A 58 -17.65 0.81 -14.87
N TYR A 59 -17.23 -0.31 -15.46
CA TYR A 59 -17.66 -0.74 -16.79
C TYR A 59 -18.57 -1.97 -16.77
N GLU A 60 -18.78 -2.56 -15.60
CA GLU A 60 -19.59 -3.78 -15.40
C GLU A 60 -19.08 -4.98 -16.21
N ILE A 61 -17.78 -5.00 -16.52
CA ILE A 61 -17.11 -6.07 -17.27
C ILE A 61 -16.13 -6.78 -16.36
N LYS A 62 -16.45 -8.02 -15.98
CA LYS A 62 -15.56 -8.85 -15.14
C LYS A 62 -14.39 -9.43 -15.94
N ARG A 63 -13.21 -9.36 -15.35
CA ARG A 63 -11.99 -10.03 -15.82
C ARG A 63 -11.34 -10.79 -14.67
N PHE A 64 -10.54 -11.79 -15.03
CA PHE A 64 -9.70 -12.48 -14.06
C PHE A 64 -8.73 -11.50 -13.42
N ASN A 65 -8.67 -11.51 -12.09
CA ASN A 65 -7.75 -10.67 -11.34
C ASN A 65 -6.57 -11.51 -10.88
N THR A 66 -5.41 -11.31 -11.51
CA THR A 66 -4.18 -12.06 -11.20
C THR A 66 -3.61 -11.77 -9.81
N PHE A 67 -4.00 -10.67 -9.17
CA PHE A 67 -3.50 -10.27 -7.85
C PHE A 67 -4.36 -10.81 -6.72
N ALA A 68 -5.68 -10.56 -6.75
CA ALA A 68 -6.65 -11.07 -5.78
C ALA A 68 -8.06 -11.08 -6.39
N GLY A 69 -8.75 -12.22 -6.33
CA GLY A 69 -10.11 -12.37 -6.86
C GLY A 69 -11.13 -11.56 -6.07
N ASP A 70 -11.21 -11.78 -4.76
CA ASP A 70 -11.95 -10.93 -3.81
C ASP A 70 -11.03 -10.42 -2.70
N PRO A 71 -10.58 -9.16 -2.77
CA PRO A 71 -9.66 -8.63 -1.78
C PRO A 71 -10.28 -8.49 -0.37
N PHE A 72 -11.62 -8.48 -0.24
CA PHE A 72 -12.28 -8.37 1.07
C PHE A 72 -12.12 -9.64 1.91
N GLU A 73 -11.96 -10.81 1.29
CA GLU A 73 -11.69 -12.06 2.00
C GLU A 73 -10.33 -12.04 2.73
N TYR A 74 -9.43 -11.17 2.28
CA TYR A 74 -8.06 -11.03 2.80
C TYR A 74 -7.87 -9.84 3.74
N VAL A 75 -8.95 -9.15 4.11
CA VAL A 75 -8.89 -8.11 5.14
C VAL A 75 -8.78 -8.75 6.51
N SER A 76 -7.75 -8.37 7.27
CA SER A 76 -7.55 -8.83 8.65
C SER A 76 -7.44 -7.65 9.59
N LYS A 77 -8.07 -7.77 10.76
CA LYS A 77 -7.99 -6.80 11.85
C LYS A 77 -7.48 -7.53 13.09
N VAL A 78 -6.46 -6.97 13.72
CA VAL A 78 -5.87 -7.51 14.96
C VAL A 78 -5.91 -6.42 16.03
N ASP A 79 -6.32 -6.80 17.25
CA ASP A 79 -6.20 -5.95 18.42
C ASP A 79 -4.83 -6.21 19.08
N LEU A 80 -3.93 -5.26 18.95
CA LEU A 80 -2.57 -5.38 19.47
C LEU A 80 -2.52 -5.29 21.00
N THR A 81 -3.58 -4.86 21.68
CA THR A 81 -3.64 -4.88 23.15
C THR A 81 -3.62 -6.30 23.71
N GLU A 82 -4.03 -7.29 22.91
CA GLU A 82 -3.95 -8.71 23.24
C GLU A 82 -2.55 -9.32 23.01
N ARG A 83 -1.67 -8.59 22.34
CA ARG A 83 -0.34 -9.05 21.92
C ARG A 83 0.79 -8.49 22.77
N CYS A 84 0.64 -7.26 23.24
CA CYS A 84 1.67 -6.54 23.99
C CYS A 84 1.06 -5.48 24.90
N ASP A 85 1.86 -4.91 25.80
CA ASP A 85 1.50 -3.69 26.52
C ASP A 85 1.49 -2.50 25.53
N PHE A 86 0.35 -2.32 24.87
CA PHE A 86 0.17 -1.34 23.80
C PHE A 86 0.47 0.08 24.28
N ASP A 87 0.01 0.45 25.46
CA ASP A 87 0.24 1.78 26.03
C ASP A 87 1.74 2.04 26.26
N LYS A 88 2.43 1.07 26.81
CA LYS A 88 3.87 1.18 27.06
C LYS A 88 4.66 1.20 25.77
N LEU A 89 4.35 0.31 24.83
CA LEU A 89 5.15 0.14 23.63
C LEU A 89 4.79 1.19 22.56
N PHE A 90 3.53 1.33 22.20
CA PHE A 90 3.11 2.22 21.10
C PHE A 90 2.85 3.65 21.60
N VAL A 91 1.98 3.83 22.58
CA VAL A 91 1.56 5.18 22.98
C VAL A 91 2.70 6.00 23.58
N LYS A 92 3.52 5.41 24.47
CA LYS A 92 4.67 6.13 25.06
C LYS A 92 5.74 6.43 24.01
N THR A 93 6.04 5.48 23.10
CA THR A 93 7.01 5.70 22.02
C THR A 93 6.56 6.82 21.09
N VAL A 94 5.28 6.84 20.68
CA VAL A 94 4.73 7.93 19.86
C VAL A 94 4.84 9.28 20.58
N LYS A 95 4.48 9.34 21.87
CA LYS A 95 4.61 10.57 22.67
C LYS A 95 6.05 11.04 22.76
N SER A 96 7.02 10.13 22.93
CA SER A 96 8.43 10.46 22.95
C SER A 96 8.90 11.03 21.62
N LEU A 97 8.52 10.41 20.48
CA LEU A 97 8.83 10.90 19.14
C LEU A 97 8.27 12.29 18.86
N LEU A 98 7.07 12.60 19.36
CA LEU A 98 6.44 13.91 19.20
C LEU A 98 7.18 15.04 19.95
N THR A 99 7.93 14.71 21.00
CA THR A 99 8.67 15.67 21.81
C THR A 99 10.18 15.70 21.46
N ASP A 100 10.64 14.77 20.65
CA ASP A 100 12.05 14.67 20.23
C ASP A 100 12.33 15.65 19.09
N SER A 101 13.11 16.70 19.39
CA SER A 101 13.52 17.72 18.43
C SER A 101 14.44 17.19 17.31
N SER A 102 15.04 16.01 17.50
CA SER A 102 15.88 15.36 16.48
C SER A 102 15.08 14.64 15.40
N VAL A 103 13.77 14.45 15.58
CA VAL A 103 12.88 13.83 14.61
C VAL A 103 12.46 14.87 13.57
N PRO A 104 12.95 14.78 12.32
CA PRO A 104 12.60 15.76 11.30
C PRO A 104 11.14 15.59 10.86
N TYR A 105 10.47 16.69 10.59
CA TYR A 105 9.12 16.72 10.04
C TYR A 105 9.15 17.15 8.58
N LYS A 106 8.25 16.57 7.79
CA LYS A 106 8.04 16.92 6.38
C LYS A 106 6.63 17.49 6.21
N SER A 107 6.55 18.65 5.55
CA SER A 107 5.28 19.16 5.09
C SER A 107 4.80 18.32 3.89
N GLN A 108 3.52 17.98 3.88
CA GLN A 108 2.87 17.24 2.80
C GLN A 108 1.67 18.07 2.32
N GLY A 109 1.57 18.29 1.01
CA GLY A 109 0.51 19.14 0.44
C GLY A 109 -0.92 18.66 0.68
N HIS A 110 -1.10 17.37 0.99
CA HIS A 110 -2.40 16.77 1.33
C HIS A 110 -2.70 16.77 2.84
N LEU A 111 -1.76 17.20 3.69
CA LEU A 111 -1.96 17.29 5.13
C LEU A 111 -2.35 18.72 5.53
N ASN A 112 -3.55 18.87 6.06
CA ASN A 112 -4.05 20.14 6.58
C ASN A 112 -4.02 20.12 8.10
N ASN A 113 -3.44 21.16 8.72
CA ASN A 113 -3.24 21.27 10.18
C ASN A 113 -2.64 19.99 10.80
N ALA A 114 -1.68 19.39 10.08
CA ALA A 114 -0.98 18.18 10.45
C ALA A 114 0.47 18.20 9.98
N HIS A 115 1.32 17.39 10.62
CA HIS A 115 2.72 17.20 10.26
C HIS A 115 3.03 15.71 10.19
N GLN A 116 3.89 15.34 9.26
CA GLN A 116 4.40 13.97 9.12
C GLN A 116 5.89 13.95 9.43
N THR A 117 6.36 12.89 10.11
CA THR A 117 7.81 12.66 10.25
C THR A 117 8.44 12.37 8.89
N ALA A 118 9.68 12.83 8.70
CA ALA A 118 10.44 12.54 7.49
C ALA A 118 11.27 11.26 7.66
N GLY A 119 11.45 10.53 6.56
CA GLY A 119 12.19 9.28 6.52
C GLY A 119 11.42 8.10 7.11
N ASN A 120 12.09 6.96 7.21
CA ASN A 120 11.56 5.76 7.82
C ASN A 120 11.85 5.77 9.32
N LEU A 121 10.82 5.62 10.14
CA LEU A 121 11.00 5.59 11.61
C LEU A 121 11.76 4.36 12.08
N PHE A 122 11.67 3.24 11.36
CA PHE A 122 12.36 2.00 11.73
C PHE A 122 13.88 2.03 11.45
N ASP A 123 14.36 2.99 10.66
CA ASP A 123 15.81 3.21 10.48
C ASP A 123 16.46 3.92 11.67
N LYS A 124 15.67 4.37 12.66
CA LYS A 124 16.19 5.02 13.85
C LYS A 124 16.69 3.99 14.87
N SER A 125 17.83 4.27 15.49
CA SER A 125 18.40 3.49 16.59
C SER A 125 17.56 3.69 17.88
N SER A 126 16.46 2.98 17.99
CA SER A 126 15.54 3.02 19.13
C SER A 126 15.02 1.64 19.46
N ASP A 127 15.30 1.15 20.68
CA ASP A 127 14.84 -0.17 21.12
C ASP A 127 13.31 -0.29 21.04
N SER A 128 12.58 0.76 21.38
CA SER A 128 11.11 0.76 21.32
C SER A 128 10.60 0.66 19.88
N LEU A 129 11.25 1.32 18.91
CA LEU A 129 10.88 1.21 17.50
C LEU A 129 11.20 -0.18 16.94
N HIS A 130 12.34 -0.77 17.31
CA HIS A 130 12.64 -2.15 16.95
C HIS A 130 11.66 -3.17 17.54
N GLU A 131 11.20 -2.95 18.79
CA GLU A 131 10.16 -3.82 19.36
C GLU A 131 8.82 -3.64 18.66
N ILE A 132 8.43 -2.43 18.29
CA ILE A 132 7.24 -2.18 17.45
C ILE A 132 7.35 -2.90 16.10
N GLU A 133 8.49 -2.79 15.45
CA GLU A 133 8.78 -3.47 14.19
C GLU A 133 8.63 -4.98 14.30
N LYS A 134 9.16 -5.60 15.37
CA LYS A 134 9.00 -7.05 15.64
C LYS A 134 7.54 -7.45 15.81
N VAL A 135 6.74 -6.65 16.53
CA VAL A 135 5.30 -6.92 16.68
C VAL A 135 4.61 -6.87 15.32
N ILE A 136 4.92 -5.88 14.48
CA ILE A 136 4.36 -5.76 13.13
C ILE A 136 4.77 -6.96 12.26
N HIS A 137 6.05 -7.34 12.25
CA HIS A 137 6.53 -8.52 11.53
C HIS A 137 5.83 -9.80 11.99
N SER A 138 5.65 -9.98 13.29
CA SER A 138 4.93 -11.14 13.83
C SER A 138 3.50 -11.23 13.31
N GLU A 139 2.78 -10.10 13.26
CA GLU A 139 1.41 -10.08 12.74
C GLU A 139 1.35 -10.27 11.21
N ILE A 140 2.35 -9.81 10.46
CA ILE A 140 2.48 -10.09 9.04
C ILE A 140 2.70 -11.59 8.79
N GLU A 141 3.57 -12.24 9.58
CA GLU A 141 3.78 -13.69 9.45
C GLU A 141 2.54 -14.49 9.89
N ASN A 142 1.83 -14.06 10.93
CA ASN A 142 0.54 -14.66 11.32
C ASN A 142 -0.49 -14.55 10.18
N TYR A 143 -0.52 -13.41 9.48
CA TYR A 143 -1.35 -13.22 8.31
C TYR A 143 -0.98 -14.20 7.19
N ARG A 144 0.31 -14.34 6.87
CA ARG A 144 0.79 -15.30 5.86
C ARG A 144 0.42 -16.74 6.19
N VAL A 145 0.60 -17.14 7.45
CA VAL A 145 0.21 -18.48 7.92
C VAL A 145 -1.29 -18.70 7.79
N ARG A 146 -2.10 -17.70 8.14
CA ARG A 146 -3.56 -17.78 8.03
C ARG A 146 -4.03 -18.07 6.60
N PHE A 147 -3.38 -17.50 5.60
CA PHE A 147 -3.75 -17.61 4.20
C PHE A 147 -2.81 -18.48 3.37
N GLN A 148 -1.98 -19.31 4.00
CA GLN A 148 -0.96 -20.12 3.34
C GLN A 148 -1.51 -21.15 2.33
N ALA A 149 -2.79 -21.51 2.41
CA ALA A 149 -3.45 -22.43 1.50
C ALA A 149 -4.11 -21.73 0.30
N SER A 150 -4.03 -20.42 0.23
CA SER A 150 -4.59 -19.64 -0.87
C SER A 150 -3.62 -19.60 -2.05
N ASP A 151 -4.17 -19.67 -3.27
CA ASP A 151 -3.46 -19.57 -4.55
C ASP A 151 -3.51 -18.15 -5.17
N GLU A 152 -4.04 -17.18 -4.44
CA GLU A 152 -4.08 -15.78 -4.89
C GLU A 152 -2.68 -15.21 -5.18
N GLY A 153 -2.60 -14.46 -6.26
CA GLY A 153 -1.31 -14.02 -6.80
C GLY A 153 -0.47 -13.20 -5.83
N PHE A 154 -1.08 -12.36 -4.99
CA PHE A 154 -0.34 -11.57 -4.00
C PHE A 154 0.24 -12.42 -2.86
N LEU A 155 -0.35 -13.59 -2.56
CA LEU A 155 0.15 -14.51 -1.56
C LEU A 155 1.22 -15.44 -2.13
N THR A 156 0.99 -15.99 -3.33
CA THR A 156 1.96 -16.89 -4.00
C THR A 156 3.23 -16.16 -4.42
N ASN A 157 3.15 -14.83 -4.67
CA ASN A 157 4.29 -13.97 -5.00
C ASN A 157 4.75 -13.09 -3.83
N TRP A 158 4.47 -13.51 -2.59
CA TRP A 158 4.94 -12.77 -1.42
C TRP A 158 6.47 -12.67 -1.40
N PRO A 159 7.05 -11.48 -1.24
CA PRO A 159 8.50 -11.32 -1.25
C PRO A 159 9.14 -12.06 -0.06
N THR A 160 10.26 -12.74 -0.32
CA THR A 160 11.04 -13.41 0.72
C THR A 160 11.71 -12.43 1.67
N ASN A 161 12.06 -11.25 1.14
CA ASN A 161 12.67 -10.17 1.91
C ASN A 161 11.83 -8.90 1.75
N TYR A 162 11.44 -8.30 2.85
CA TYR A 162 10.72 -7.03 2.88
C TYR A 162 11.09 -6.25 4.14
N SER A 163 11.00 -4.94 4.08
CA SER A 163 11.22 -4.05 5.22
C SER A 163 10.01 -3.14 5.38
N PRO A 164 9.46 -3.00 6.59
CA PRO A 164 8.41 -2.04 6.84
C PRO A 164 8.94 -0.61 6.71
N TYR A 165 8.11 0.26 6.17
CA TYR A 165 8.36 1.69 6.14
C TYR A 165 7.32 2.40 6.98
N GLY A 166 7.75 3.07 8.05
CA GLY A 166 6.87 3.71 9.00
C GLY A 166 7.08 5.22 9.11
N TRP A 167 5.97 5.93 9.27
CA TRP A 167 5.98 7.35 9.62
C TRP A 167 4.85 7.67 10.59
N LEU A 168 5.01 8.77 11.32
CA LEU A 168 4.01 9.29 12.25
C LEU A 168 3.35 10.53 11.67
N VAL A 169 2.02 10.55 11.64
CA VAL A 169 1.24 11.73 11.33
C VAL A 169 0.63 12.29 12.61
N ASN A 170 0.98 13.51 12.96
CA ASN A 170 0.41 14.24 14.08
C ASN A 170 -0.57 15.29 13.58
N MET A 171 -1.86 15.07 13.87
CA MET A 171 -2.93 15.99 13.50
C MET A 171 -3.36 16.83 14.70
N LYS A 172 -3.46 18.14 14.52
CA LYS A 172 -4.09 19.04 15.50
C LYS A 172 -5.62 18.96 15.34
N ARG A 173 -6.34 19.53 16.31
CA ARG A 173 -7.81 19.63 16.25
C ARG A 173 -8.22 20.31 14.93
N GLY A 174 -9.14 19.69 14.19
CA GLY A 174 -9.57 20.14 12.86
C GLY A 174 -8.60 19.79 11.72
N GLY A 175 -7.53 19.06 12.00
CA GLY A 175 -6.65 18.53 10.94
C GLY A 175 -7.32 17.41 10.14
N TYR A 176 -6.97 17.32 8.86
CA TYR A 176 -7.46 16.27 7.97
C TYR A 176 -6.45 15.96 6.86
N ILE A 177 -6.61 14.79 6.26
CA ILE A 177 -5.90 14.39 5.05
C ILE A 177 -6.82 14.69 3.87
N ALA A 178 -6.40 15.59 2.98
CA ALA A 178 -7.17 15.86 1.76
C ALA A 178 -7.18 14.61 0.86
N PRO A 179 -8.31 14.28 0.22
CA PRO A 179 -8.31 13.22 -0.77
C PRO A 179 -7.34 13.57 -1.90
N PRO A 180 -6.71 12.56 -2.55
CA PRO A 180 -5.86 12.81 -3.70
C PRO A 180 -6.68 13.55 -4.76
N SER A 181 -6.11 14.63 -5.33
CA SER A 181 -6.70 15.31 -6.47
C SER A 181 -6.87 14.31 -7.61
N SER A 182 -8.10 14.16 -8.07
CA SER A 182 -8.51 13.35 -9.21
C SER A 182 -7.82 13.77 -10.51
#